data_675f14fc0479dd39fc85f3c2b2d6f633
#
_entry.id   675f14fc0479dd39fc85f3c2b2d6f633
#
_cell.length_a   1.000
_cell.length_b   1.000
_cell.length_c   1.000
_cell.angle_alpha   90.00
_cell.angle_beta   90.00
_cell.angle_gamma   90.00
#
_symmetry.space_group_name_H-M   'P 1'
#
loop_
_entity.id
_entity.type
_entity.pdbx_description
1 polymer ?
#
loop_
_entity_poly.entity_id
_entity_poly.type
_entity_poly.pdbx_seq_one_letter_code
_entity_poly.pdbx_strand_id
1 'polypeptide(L)'
;MTATDRPWTRIETYYAGAYWGARREVPEDCGRRTAKLLELLAPCDPFLAHWYKPTRSLKDERKFPLLPSDMPTLTEMFRRGVNREKGKPVIEQLGFSVTFGNGGGDYDRSALKILCGCYSEVVPNCCVLSLPTLGRSPNAERVISAPVLTDAVRSMAVAMEPDWAVAGSDSHRALEPEDTRAGPWVGWVTYFSKQRGIVPPLPAPVRIEPVEDQGTLIILTPERFTVANPEHVALARRVRELLARAGLIQPR
;
A
#
# COMPACT_ATOMS: atom_id res chain seq x y z
N MET A 1 5.83 43.58 9.42
CA MET A 1 5.64 42.52 8.40
C MET A 1 6.67 41.44 8.70
N THR A 2 6.27 40.44 9.44
CA THR A 2 7.12 39.33 9.91
C THR A 2 7.21 38.24 8.84
N ALA A 3 8.42 37.77 8.58
CA ALA A 3 8.81 36.85 7.51
C ALA A 3 8.42 35.38 7.82
N THR A 4 7.13 35.06 7.98
CA THR A 4 6.70 33.72 8.41
C THR A 4 5.49 33.14 7.68
N ASP A 5 5.11 33.64 6.50
CA ASP A 5 4.02 32.99 5.73
C ASP A 5 4.44 32.77 4.27
N ARG A 6 5.42 31.90 4.04
CA ARG A 6 5.44 31.13 2.81
C ARG A 6 4.72 29.81 3.13
N PRO A 7 3.55 29.55 2.52
CA PRO A 7 3.01 28.20 2.58
C PRO A 7 4.04 27.32 1.86
N TRP A 8 4.78 26.52 2.62
CA TRP A 8 5.51 25.39 2.09
C TRP A 8 4.44 24.54 1.40
N THR A 9 4.36 24.63 0.09
CA THR A 9 3.57 23.69 -0.71
C THR A 9 4.21 22.34 -0.48
N ARG A 10 3.69 21.61 0.52
CA ARG A 10 4.15 20.29 0.88
C ARG A 10 3.92 19.43 -0.35
N ILE A 11 5.00 18.93 -0.95
CA ILE A 11 4.87 18.02 -2.10
C ILE A 11 3.99 16.88 -1.66
N GLU A 12 2.90 16.64 -2.37
CA GLU A 12 1.97 15.56 -2.08
C GLU A 12 2.64 14.23 -2.42
N THR A 13 2.81 13.38 -1.42
CA THR A 13 3.40 12.06 -1.56
C THR A 13 2.32 11.00 -1.62
N TYR A 14 2.51 9.98 -2.44
CA TYR A 14 1.54 8.92 -2.67
C TYR A 14 2.11 7.56 -2.26
N TYR A 15 1.20 6.66 -1.88
CA TYR A 15 1.52 5.28 -1.56
C TYR A 15 0.34 4.37 -1.87
N ALA A 16 0.61 3.06 -1.93
CA ALA A 16 -0.43 2.03 -1.87
C ALA A 16 -0.17 1.12 -0.66
N GLY A 17 -1.22 0.71 0.04
CA GLY A 17 -1.10 -0.14 1.21
C GLY A 17 -2.26 -1.13 1.32
N ALA A 18 -1.94 -2.36 1.71
CA ALA A 18 -2.89 -3.41 2.02
C ALA A 18 -2.73 -3.83 3.47
N TYR A 19 -3.85 -4.09 4.17
CA TYR A 19 -3.87 -4.29 5.61
C TYR A 19 -4.83 -5.43 5.97
N TRP A 20 -4.41 -6.27 6.91
CA TRP A 20 -5.23 -7.39 7.42
C TRP A 20 -4.95 -7.66 8.90
N GLY A 21 -5.90 -8.30 9.56
CA GLY A 21 -5.82 -8.64 10.97
C GLY A 21 -4.85 -9.78 11.28
N ALA A 22 -4.95 -10.29 12.50
CA ALA A 22 -4.12 -11.39 12.99
C ALA A 22 -4.21 -12.61 12.06
N ARG A 23 -3.04 -13.04 11.53
CA ARG A 23 -2.93 -14.21 10.65
C ARG A 23 -1.56 -14.85 10.85
N ARG A 24 -1.55 -15.99 11.57
CA ARG A 24 -0.32 -16.74 11.79
C ARG A 24 0.10 -17.43 10.49
N GLU A 25 1.28 -17.09 10.00
CA GLU A 25 1.88 -17.64 8.78
C GLU A 25 3.34 -18.01 9.07
N VAL A 26 3.87 -18.95 8.32
CA VAL A 26 5.28 -19.31 8.37
C VAL A 26 6.06 -18.53 7.30
N PRO A 27 7.40 -18.43 7.38
CA PRO A 27 8.21 -17.72 6.40
C PRO A 27 7.97 -18.16 4.95
N GLU A 28 7.66 -19.45 4.73
CA GLU A 28 7.35 -20.02 3.43
C GLU A 28 6.06 -19.45 2.83
N ASP A 29 5.03 -19.25 3.65
CA ASP A 29 3.76 -18.66 3.23
C ASP A 29 3.95 -17.19 2.87
N CYS A 30 4.64 -16.43 3.73
CA CYS A 30 4.99 -15.03 3.47
C CYS A 30 5.83 -14.89 2.19
N GLY A 31 6.80 -15.77 1.97
CA GLY A 31 7.60 -15.83 0.75
C GLY A 31 6.75 -16.07 -0.49
N ARG A 32 5.81 -17.03 -0.45
CA ARG A 32 4.92 -17.38 -1.55
C ARG A 32 3.99 -16.23 -1.94
N ARG A 33 3.37 -15.56 -0.94
CA ARG A 33 2.55 -14.36 -1.18
C ARG A 33 3.35 -13.23 -1.77
N THR A 34 4.59 -13.04 -1.29
CA THR A 34 5.49 -12.01 -1.82
C THR A 34 5.88 -12.32 -3.26
N ALA A 35 6.24 -13.56 -3.59
CA ALA A 35 6.52 -13.99 -4.95
C ALA A 35 5.36 -13.66 -5.89
N LYS A 36 4.14 -14.05 -5.52
CA LYS A 36 2.91 -13.74 -6.27
C LYS A 36 2.70 -12.23 -6.44
N LEU A 37 2.94 -11.45 -5.39
CA LEU A 37 2.84 -9.98 -5.48
C LEU A 37 3.83 -9.40 -6.48
N LEU A 38 5.10 -9.82 -6.44
CA LEU A 38 6.12 -9.33 -7.36
C LEU A 38 5.78 -9.68 -8.82
N GLU A 39 5.25 -10.88 -9.07
CA GLU A 39 4.77 -11.31 -10.40
C GLU A 39 3.61 -10.43 -10.89
N LEU A 40 2.66 -10.10 -10.02
CA LEU A 40 1.49 -9.30 -10.36
C LEU A 40 1.80 -7.80 -10.49
N LEU A 41 2.80 -7.28 -9.77
CA LEU A 41 3.22 -5.88 -9.88
C LEU A 41 4.02 -5.61 -11.15
N ALA A 42 4.75 -6.60 -11.67
CA ALA A 42 5.62 -6.42 -12.83
C ALA A 42 4.90 -5.90 -14.09
N PRO A 43 3.72 -6.38 -14.48
CA PRO A 43 2.98 -5.86 -15.63
C PRO A 43 2.27 -4.52 -15.37
N CYS A 44 2.10 -4.09 -14.11
CA CYS A 44 1.42 -2.81 -13.82
C CYS A 44 2.19 -1.61 -14.39
N ASP A 45 3.51 -1.63 -14.26
CA ASP A 45 4.41 -0.62 -14.80
C ASP A 45 5.87 -1.11 -14.77
N PRO A 46 6.71 -0.78 -15.77
CA PRO A 46 8.14 -1.14 -15.78
C PRO A 46 8.89 -0.69 -14.52
N PHE A 47 8.46 0.39 -13.87
CA PHE A 47 9.02 0.88 -12.62
C PHE A 47 8.78 -0.07 -11.44
N LEU A 48 7.73 -0.88 -11.48
CA LEU A 48 7.34 -1.85 -10.47
C LEU A 48 7.80 -3.28 -10.80
N ALA A 49 8.48 -3.47 -11.94
CA ALA A 49 8.88 -4.80 -12.43
C ALA A 49 10.12 -5.36 -11.72
N HIS A 50 10.95 -4.52 -11.12
CA HIS A 50 12.24 -4.95 -10.58
C HIS A 50 12.39 -4.55 -9.10
N TRP A 51 12.70 -5.56 -8.29
CA TRP A 51 12.90 -5.40 -6.85
C TRP A 51 14.23 -6.01 -6.44
N TYR A 52 14.80 -5.48 -5.35
CA TYR A 52 16.14 -5.83 -4.90
C TYR A 52 16.17 -6.03 -3.40
N LYS A 53 17.10 -6.87 -2.95
CA LYS A 53 17.36 -7.06 -1.51
C LYS A 53 17.90 -5.76 -0.91
N PRO A 54 17.51 -5.44 0.33
CA PRO A 54 18.07 -4.28 1.03
C PRO A 54 19.58 -4.49 1.27
N THR A 55 20.34 -3.46 1.00
CA THR A 55 21.80 -3.42 1.25
C THR A 55 22.16 -2.20 2.10
N ARG A 56 23.39 -2.18 2.63
CA ARG A 56 23.89 -1.03 3.38
C ARG A 56 24.10 0.21 2.50
N SER A 57 24.31 0.01 1.20
CA SER A 57 24.54 1.07 0.22
C SER A 57 23.55 0.95 -0.93
N LEU A 58 22.88 2.06 -1.27
CA LEU A 58 21.95 2.10 -2.42
C LEU A 58 22.63 1.74 -3.74
N LYS A 59 23.93 2.06 -3.89
CA LYS A 59 24.72 1.73 -5.09
C LYS A 59 24.87 0.22 -5.30
N ASP A 60 24.80 -0.55 -4.21
CA ASP A 60 24.96 -2.01 -4.26
C ASP A 60 23.63 -2.75 -4.39
N GLU A 61 22.50 -2.07 -4.17
CA GLU A 61 21.17 -2.69 -4.15
C GLU A 61 20.89 -3.46 -5.46
N ARG A 62 21.18 -2.84 -6.60
CA ARG A 62 20.94 -3.46 -7.94
C ARG A 62 21.77 -4.71 -8.22
N LYS A 63 22.77 -5.01 -7.40
CA LYS A 63 23.56 -6.25 -7.52
C LYS A 63 22.82 -7.49 -7.00
N PHE A 64 21.73 -7.29 -6.25
CA PHE A 64 21.00 -8.37 -5.59
C PHE A 64 19.53 -8.39 -5.98
N PRO A 65 19.20 -8.70 -7.25
CA PRO A 65 17.82 -8.75 -7.71
C PRO A 65 17.03 -9.83 -6.96
N LEU A 66 15.76 -9.56 -6.75
CA LEU A 66 14.79 -10.52 -6.23
C LEU A 66 13.98 -11.08 -7.40
N LEU A 67 14.04 -12.38 -7.58
CA LEU A 67 13.25 -13.09 -8.57
C LEU A 67 12.05 -13.74 -7.85
N PRO A 68 10.84 -13.61 -8.38
CA PRO A 68 9.67 -14.30 -7.80
C PRO A 68 9.86 -15.81 -7.71
N SER A 69 10.60 -16.40 -8.65
CA SER A 69 10.92 -17.83 -8.67
C SER A 69 11.95 -18.26 -7.62
N ASP A 70 12.70 -17.32 -7.01
CA ASP A 70 13.73 -17.65 -6.01
C ASP A 70 13.10 -17.77 -4.61
N MET A 71 12.27 -18.78 -4.44
CA MET A 71 11.58 -19.08 -3.17
C MET A 71 12.54 -19.27 -1.99
N PRO A 72 13.70 -19.96 -2.12
CA PRO A 72 14.64 -20.08 -1.01
C PRO A 72 15.13 -18.73 -0.49
N THR A 73 15.46 -17.80 -1.39
CA THR A 73 15.86 -16.44 -1.00
C THR A 73 14.73 -15.68 -0.30
N LEU A 74 13.52 -15.67 -0.87
CA LEU A 74 12.38 -14.99 -0.28
C LEU A 74 12.06 -15.54 1.12
N THR A 75 12.01 -16.87 1.27
CA THR A 75 11.78 -17.51 2.57
C THR A 75 12.84 -17.15 3.60
N GLU A 76 14.12 -17.18 3.22
CA GLU A 76 15.22 -16.84 4.12
C GLU A 76 15.17 -15.37 4.57
N MET A 77 14.73 -14.46 3.69
CA MET A 77 14.52 -13.06 4.08
C MET A 77 13.49 -12.91 5.19
N PHE A 78 12.38 -13.65 5.12
CA PHE A 78 11.38 -13.66 6.20
C PHE A 78 11.91 -14.33 7.47
N ARG A 79 12.64 -15.43 7.39
CA ARG A 79 13.28 -16.05 8.56
C ARG A 79 14.21 -15.09 9.30
N ARG A 80 14.96 -14.26 8.56
CA ARG A 80 15.81 -13.21 9.15
C ARG A 80 15.03 -11.99 9.62
N GLY A 81 13.86 -11.75 9.02
CA GLY A 81 13.00 -10.62 9.29
C GLY A 81 12.14 -10.75 10.55
N VAL A 82 12.43 -11.71 11.44
CA VAL A 82 11.71 -11.86 12.71
C VAL A 82 11.79 -10.59 13.55
N ASN A 83 10.66 -10.20 14.11
CA ASN A 83 10.60 -9.01 14.95
C ASN A 83 11.26 -9.28 16.31
N ARG A 84 12.22 -8.44 16.66
CA ARG A 84 12.92 -8.45 17.95
C ARG A 84 13.39 -7.06 18.32
N GLU A 85 13.43 -6.75 19.60
CA GLU A 85 14.19 -5.62 20.10
C GLU A 85 15.68 -6.00 20.17
N LYS A 86 16.56 -5.00 19.96
CA LYS A 86 18.02 -5.23 20.02
C LYS A 86 18.41 -5.84 21.36
N GLY A 87 19.05 -7.03 21.32
CA GLY A 87 19.49 -7.74 22.54
C GLY A 87 18.38 -8.46 23.31
N LYS A 88 17.16 -8.53 22.79
CA LYS A 88 16.03 -9.23 23.40
C LYS A 88 15.60 -10.45 22.59
N PRO A 89 14.82 -11.37 23.20
CA PRO A 89 14.22 -12.52 22.50
C PRO A 89 13.35 -12.08 21.33
N VAL A 90 13.13 -13.02 20.40
CA VAL A 90 12.16 -12.85 19.30
C VAL A 90 10.76 -12.68 19.87
N ILE A 91 10.00 -11.75 19.32
CA ILE A 91 8.58 -11.56 19.64
C ILE A 91 7.77 -12.27 18.55
N GLU A 92 7.57 -13.57 18.71
CA GLU A 92 6.95 -14.43 17.67
C GLU A 92 5.59 -13.92 17.18
N GLN A 93 4.76 -13.39 18.09
CA GLN A 93 3.43 -12.89 17.75
C GLN A 93 3.44 -11.70 16.79
N LEU A 94 4.58 -11.00 16.62
CA LEU A 94 4.74 -9.88 15.69
C LEU A 94 5.16 -10.35 14.28
N GLY A 95 5.32 -11.65 14.05
CA GLY A 95 5.66 -12.20 12.73
C GLY A 95 6.96 -11.67 12.16
N PHE A 96 6.96 -11.38 10.87
CA PHE A 96 8.13 -11.06 10.07
C PHE A 96 7.98 -9.69 9.39
N SER A 97 9.06 -8.92 9.35
CA SER A 97 9.12 -7.64 8.65
C SER A 97 10.28 -7.62 7.66
N VAL A 98 9.97 -7.37 6.39
CA VAL A 98 10.96 -7.23 5.32
C VAL A 98 10.69 -5.96 4.52
N THR A 99 11.75 -5.42 3.90
CA THR A 99 11.63 -4.27 3.00
C THR A 99 12.47 -4.53 1.77
N PHE A 100 11.95 -4.25 0.61
CA PHE A 100 12.60 -4.34 -0.70
C PHE A 100 12.69 -2.95 -1.30
N GLY A 101 13.72 -2.67 -2.10
CA GLY A 101 13.83 -1.44 -2.88
C GLY A 101 13.72 -1.73 -4.37
N ASN A 102 13.34 -0.73 -5.16
CA ASN A 102 13.30 -0.83 -6.62
C ASN A 102 14.63 -0.42 -7.29
N GLY A 103 15.69 -0.18 -6.51
CA GLY A 103 16.99 0.28 -7.00
C GLY A 103 16.97 1.69 -7.59
N GLY A 104 15.92 2.47 -7.40
CA GLY A 104 15.81 3.85 -7.87
C GLY A 104 16.70 4.83 -7.10
N GLY A 105 17.03 5.97 -7.72
CA GLY A 105 17.70 7.10 -7.06
C GLY A 105 16.76 7.87 -6.15
N ASP A 106 17.26 8.93 -5.51
CA ASP A 106 16.58 9.65 -4.41
C ASP A 106 15.08 9.95 -4.65
N TYR A 107 14.72 10.44 -5.82
CA TYR A 107 13.33 10.81 -6.14
C TYR A 107 12.56 9.71 -6.91
N ASP A 108 13.29 8.75 -7.48
CA ASP A 108 12.76 7.57 -8.17
C ASP A 108 12.73 6.32 -7.26
N ARG A 109 13.02 6.50 -5.98
CA ARG A 109 13.02 5.39 -5.06
C ARG A 109 11.60 4.96 -4.71
N SER A 110 11.34 3.67 -4.85
CA SER A 110 10.20 2.99 -4.25
C SER A 110 10.69 1.92 -3.28
N ALA A 111 9.91 1.70 -2.23
CA ALA A 111 10.13 0.62 -1.30
C ALA A 111 8.83 -0.17 -1.11
N LEU A 112 8.95 -1.47 -1.02
CA LEU A 112 7.87 -2.39 -0.68
C LEU A 112 8.17 -2.97 0.69
N LYS A 113 7.41 -2.55 1.71
CA LYS A 113 7.50 -3.05 3.08
C LYS A 113 6.39 -4.05 3.33
N ILE A 114 6.73 -5.23 3.82
CA ILE A 114 5.79 -6.29 4.16
C ILE A 114 5.98 -6.67 5.63
N LEU A 115 4.89 -6.63 6.39
CA LEU A 115 4.75 -7.21 7.72
C LEU A 115 3.71 -8.31 7.60
N CYS A 116 4.09 -9.56 7.78
CA CYS A 116 3.21 -10.73 7.66
C CYS A 116 3.49 -11.76 8.73
N GLY A 117 2.57 -12.72 8.90
CA GLY A 117 2.66 -13.73 9.94
C GLY A 117 2.42 -13.19 11.35
N CYS A 118 2.05 -11.91 11.49
CA CYS A 118 1.67 -11.32 12.76
C CYS A 118 0.30 -11.84 13.18
N TYR A 119 0.21 -12.40 14.39
CA TYR A 119 -1.03 -12.88 15.00
C TYR A 119 -1.36 -12.15 16.31
N SER A 120 -0.74 -10.99 16.52
CA SER A 120 -1.13 -10.04 17.56
C SER A 120 -2.46 -9.37 17.17
N GLU A 121 -3.35 -9.18 18.16
CA GLU A 121 -4.60 -8.44 17.95
C GLU A 121 -4.39 -6.91 17.87
N VAL A 122 -3.23 -6.45 18.32
CA VAL A 122 -2.91 -5.01 18.42
C VAL A 122 -2.21 -4.48 17.18
N VAL A 123 -1.38 -5.31 16.53
CA VAL A 123 -0.55 -4.90 15.38
C VAL A 123 -1.08 -5.59 14.12
N PRO A 124 -1.58 -4.83 13.13
CA PRO A 124 -2.03 -5.41 11.88
C PRO A 124 -0.85 -5.87 11.02
N ASN A 125 -1.08 -6.87 10.19
CA ASN A 125 -0.23 -7.16 9.05
C ASN A 125 -0.41 -6.09 7.98
N CYS A 126 0.62 -5.83 7.21
CA CYS A 126 0.52 -4.87 6.10
C CYS A 126 1.51 -5.15 4.98
N CYS A 127 1.14 -4.65 3.79
CA CYS A 127 2.02 -4.52 2.64
C CYS A 127 1.91 -3.08 2.14
N VAL A 128 3.00 -2.32 2.19
CA VAL A 128 3.02 -0.89 1.84
C VAL A 128 4.05 -0.62 0.76
N LEU A 129 3.60 -0.08 -0.34
CA LEU A 129 4.38 0.39 -1.48
C LEU A 129 4.49 1.92 -1.43
N SER A 130 5.68 2.44 -1.19
CA SER A 130 5.96 3.86 -1.37
C SER A 130 6.16 4.17 -2.85
N LEU A 131 5.74 5.34 -3.29
CA LEU A 131 5.79 5.76 -4.69
C LEU A 131 6.84 6.86 -4.89
N PRO A 132 7.32 7.09 -6.13
CA PRO A 132 8.29 8.13 -6.42
C PRO A 132 7.73 9.53 -6.18
N THR A 133 8.60 10.55 -6.08
CA THR A 133 8.19 11.90 -5.72
C THR A 133 7.70 12.68 -6.95
N LEU A 134 6.44 13.12 -6.92
CA LEU A 134 5.86 13.98 -7.96
C LEU A 134 6.68 15.26 -8.19
N GLY A 135 6.77 15.68 -9.47
CA GLY A 135 7.48 16.87 -9.87
C GLY A 135 9.00 16.78 -9.75
N ARG A 136 9.55 15.61 -9.32
CA ARG A 136 10.98 15.36 -9.21
C ARG A 136 11.46 14.11 -9.93
N SER A 137 10.57 13.16 -10.14
CA SER A 137 10.85 11.92 -10.85
C SER A 137 10.05 11.88 -12.15
N PRO A 138 10.68 11.58 -13.30
CA PRO A 138 9.95 11.40 -14.56
C PRO A 138 9.01 10.20 -14.52
N ASN A 139 9.32 9.19 -13.68
CA ASN A 139 8.46 8.01 -13.49
C ASN A 139 7.22 8.32 -12.66
N ALA A 140 7.27 9.31 -11.75
CA ALA A 140 6.16 9.63 -10.85
C ALA A 140 4.89 9.99 -11.62
N GLU A 141 5.00 10.80 -12.69
CA GLU A 141 3.86 11.25 -13.49
C GLU A 141 3.10 10.05 -14.11
N ARG A 142 3.82 9.01 -14.51
CA ARG A 142 3.28 7.80 -15.13
C ARG A 142 2.76 6.81 -14.08
N VAL A 143 3.55 6.56 -13.04
CA VAL A 143 3.23 5.56 -12.00
C VAL A 143 2.08 6.02 -11.11
N ILE A 144 2.03 7.33 -10.78
CA ILE A 144 0.95 7.91 -9.96
C ILE A 144 -0.21 8.28 -10.88
N SER A 145 -0.88 7.25 -11.39
CA SER A 145 -2.04 7.34 -12.28
C SER A 145 -3.13 6.34 -11.85
N ALA A 146 -4.39 6.63 -12.19
CA ALA A 146 -5.50 5.75 -11.78
C ALA A 146 -5.32 4.31 -12.29
N PRO A 147 -4.93 4.04 -13.55
CA PRO A 147 -4.73 2.67 -14.02
C PRO A 147 -3.66 1.93 -13.21
N VAL A 148 -2.45 2.50 -13.09
CA VAL A 148 -1.32 1.85 -12.41
C VAL A 148 -1.63 1.59 -10.92
N LEU A 149 -2.24 2.56 -10.23
CA LEU A 149 -2.60 2.38 -8.82
C LEU A 149 -3.76 1.39 -8.63
N THR A 150 -4.70 1.33 -9.57
CA THR A 150 -5.77 0.33 -9.55
C THR A 150 -5.18 -1.08 -9.68
N ASP A 151 -4.26 -1.28 -10.64
CA ASP A 151 -3.63 -2.58 -10.87
C ASP A 151 -2.70 -2.96 -9.71
N ALA A 152 -1.98 -2.00 -9.13
CA ALA A 152 -1.15 -2.25 -7.94
C ALA A 152 -1.98 -2.66 -6.72
N VAL A 153 -3.10 -1.97 -6.44
CA VAL A 153 -4.01 -2.33 -5.34
C VAL A 153 -4.68 -3.68 -5.60
N ARG A 154 -5.08 -3.96 -6.86
CA ARG A 154 -5.60 -5.27 -7.28
C ARG A 154 -4.57 -6.38 -7.04
N SER A 155 -3.31 -6.14 -7.42
CA SER A 155 -2.21 -7.08 -7.19
C SER A 155 -2.00 -7.38 -5.72
N MET A 156 -2.05 -6.35 -4.87
CA MET A 156 -1.98 -6.51 -3.43
C MET A 156 -3.18 -7.30 -2.88
N ALA A 157 -4.40 -7.03 -3.37
CA ALA A 157 -5.60 -7.75 -2.98
C ALA A 157 -5.49 -9.24 -3.28
N VAL A 158 -5.08 -9.59 -4.52
CA VAL A 158 -4.95 -10.98 -4.98
C VAL A 158 -3.81 -11.73 -4.28
N ALA A 159 -2.68 -11.07 -4.03
CA ALA A 159 -1.52 -11.73 -3.45
C ALA A 159 -1.57 -11.85 -1.92
N MET A 160 -2.01 -10.78 -1.24
CA MET A 160 -1.97 -10.71 0.22
C MET A 160 -3.28 -11.08 0.89
N GLU A 161 -4.41 -11.10 0.14
CA GLU A 161 -5.75 -11.36 0.67
C GLU A 161 -6.05 -10.49 1.91
N PRO A 162 -5.95 -9.14 1.76
CA PRO A 162 -6.13 -8.23 2.87
C PRO A 162 -7.60 -8.03 3.22
N ASP A 163 -7.88 -7.51 4.40
CA ASP A 163 -9.21 -7.03 4.77
C ASP A 163 -9.61 -5.79 3.95
N TRP A 164 -8.64 -4.92 3.72
CA TRP A 164 -8.78 -3.71 2.91
C TRP A 164 -7.43 -3.27 2.35
N ALA A 165 -7.48 -2.51 1.26
CA ALA A 165 -6.30 -1.87 0.69
C ALA A 165 -6.65 -0.50 0.13
N VAL A 166 -5.65 0.34 -0.03
CA VAL A 166 -5.83 1.73 -0.45
C VAL A 166 -4.63 2.23 -1.24
N ALA A 167 -4.87 3.07 -2.25
CA ALA A 167 -3.86 3.96 -2.80
C ALA A 167 -4.34 5.41 -2.69
N GLY A 168 -3.47 6.30 -2.25
CA GLY A 168 -3.78 7.71 -2.05
C GLY A 168 -2.57 8.49 -1.58
N SER A 169 -2.78 9.76 -1.21
CA SER A 169 -1.72 10.61 -0.71
C SER A 169 -1.74 10.77 0.81
N ASP A 170 -0.56 11.01 1.39
CA ASP A 170 -0.43 11.33 2.81
C ASP A 170 -1.19 12.60 3.18
N SER A 171 -1.24 13.57 2.26
CA SER A 171 -2.00 14.81 2.46
C SER A 171 -3.50 14.55 2.55
N HIS A 172 -4.03 13.64 1.72
CA HIS A 172 -5.43 13.25 1.80
C HIS A 172 -5.73 12.48 3.09
N ARG A 173 -4.87 11.50 3.45
CA ARG A 173 -5.02 10.77 4.69
C ARG A 173 -4.99 11.69 5.93
N ALA A 174 -4.21 12.77 5.88
CA ALA A 174 -4.16 13.74 6.98
C ALA A 174 -5.47 14.51 7.20
N LEU A 175 -6.38 14.53 6.22
CA LEU A 175 -7.72 15.12 6.36
C LEU A 175 -8.69 14.19 7.09
N GLU A 176 -8.37 12.90 7.23
CA GLU A 176 -9.20 11.97 8.00
C GLU A 176 -9.13 12.30 9.50
N PRO A 177 -10.23 12.15 10.25
CA PRO A 177 -10.24 12.31 11.70
C PRO A 177 -9.20 11.39 12.38
N GLU A 178 -8.59 11.85 13.46
CA GLU A 178 -7.50 11.12 14.14
C GLU A 178 -7.93 9.74 14.65
N ASP A 179 -9.13 9.64 15.18
CA ASP A 179 -9.75 8.42 15.70
C ASP A 179 -10.00 7.36 14.59
N THR A 180 -10.07 7.77 13.33
CA THR A 180 -10.29 6.87 12.19
C THR A 180 -9.00 6.50 11.45
N ARG A 181 -7.86 7.10 11.78
CA ARG A 181 -6.58 6.89 11.07
C ARG A 181 -6.02 5.48 11.20
N ALA A 182 -6.38 4.74 12.23
CA ALA A 182 -5.95 3.36 12.43
C ALA A 182 -6.74 2.33 11.59
N GLY A 183 -7.88 2.73 11.01
CA GLY A 183 -8.79 1.87 10.26
C GLY A 183 -8.80 2.13 8.76
N PRO A 184 -9.74 1.50 8.04
CA PRO A 184 -9.96 1.75 6.62
C PRO A 184 -10.36 3.20 6.36
N TRP A 185 -9.85 3.75 5.27
CA TRP A 185 -10.20 5.09 4.80
C TRP A 185 -10.37 5.09 3.28
N VAL A 186 -11.03 6.12 2.75
CA VAL A 186 -11.29 6.25 1.31
C VAL A 186 -10.11 6.96 0.66
N GLY A 187 -9.27 6.20 -0.04
CA GLY A 187 -8.22 6.76 -0.90
C GLY A 187 -8.71 7.04 -2.31
N TRP A 188 -7.79 7.38 -3.19
CA TRP A 188 -8.06 7.48 -4.63
C TRP A 188 -8.54 6.16 -5.22
N VAL A 189 -7.86 5.06 -4.84
CA VAL A 189 -8.30 3.68 -5.07
C VAL A 189 -8.46 3.01 -3.73
N THR A 190 -9.57 2.32 -3.50
CA THR A 190 -9.84 1.60 -2.25
C THR A 190 -10.34 0.19 -2.57
N TYR A 191 -9.88 -0.80 -1.86
CA TYR A 191 -10.34 -2.19 -1.94
C TYR A 191 -10.94 -2.61 -0.60
N PHE A 192 -12.05 -3.31 -0.67
CA PHE A 192 -12.62 -4.04 0.47
C PHE A 192 -12.79 -5.50 0.13
N SER A 193 -12.35 -6.39 1.04
CA SER A 193 -12.63 -7.81 0.91
C SER A 193 -14.14 -8.07 1.05
N LYS A 194 -14.63 -9.14 0.42
CA LYS A 194 -16.05 -9.56 0.54
C LYS A 194 -16.50 -9.79 1.98
N GLN A 195 -15.55 -10.13 2.86
CA GLN A 195 -15.84 -10.36 4.29
C GLN A 195 -16.17 -9.06 5.04
N ARG A 196 -15.79 -7.90 4.51
CA ARG A 196 -16.15 -6.60 5.11
C ARG A 196 -17.57 -6.17 4.77
N GLY A 197 -18.15 -6.68 3.70
CA GLY A 197 -19.51 -6.35 3.27
C GLY A 197 -19.59 -6.01 1.79
N ILE A 198 -20.77 -5.53 1.39
CA ILE A 198 -21.09 -5.18 0.00
C ILE A 198 -20.98 -3.66 -0.17
N VAL A 199 -20.25 -3.23 -1.19
CA VAL A 199 -20.14 -1.82 -1.57
C VAL A 199 -21.48 -1.33 -2.11
N PRO A 200 -22.07 -0.27 -1.52
CA PRO A 200 -23.32 0.29 -2.02
C PRO A 200 -23.12 1.03 -3.35
N PRO A 201 -24.19 1.38 -4.08
CA PRO A 201 -24.09 2.28 -5.21
C PRO A 201 -23.43 3.60 -4.83
N LEU A 202 -22.45 4.04 -5.64
CA LEU A 202 -21.68 5.26 -5.42
C LEU A 202 -21.96 6.28 -6.54
N PRO A 203 -21.81 7.59 -6.28
CA PRO A 203 -22.08 8.63 -7.27
C PRO A 203 -21.02 8.63 -8.38
N ALA A 204 -21.43 9.05 -9.59
CA ALA A 204 -20.46 9.33 -10.65
C ALA A 204 -19.46 10.43 -10.21
N PRO A 205 -18.21 10.38 -10.65
CA PRO A 205 -17.61 9.47 -11.64
C PRO A 205 -16.99 8.18 -11.04
N VAL A 206 -17.34 7.82 -9.80
CA VAL A 206 -16.77 6.66 -9.10
C VAL A 206 -17.04 5.37 -9.88
N ARG A 207 -15.97 4.59 -10.09
CA ARG A 207 -16.05 3.25 -10.67
C ARG A 207 -15.96 2.20 -9.58
N ILE A 208 -16.73 1.13 -9.75
CA ILE A 208 -16.71 -0.04 -8.86
C ILE A 208 -16.36 -1.25 -9.73
N GLU A 209 -15.32 -1.98 -9.34
CA GLU A 209 -14.80 -3.13 -10.08
C GLU A 209 -14.65 -4.34 -9.16
N PRO A 210 -15.02 -5.55 -9.57
CA PRO A 210 -14.75 -6.76 -8.81
C PRO A 210 -13.26 -7.10 -8.86
N VAL A 211 -12.78 -7.77 -7.80
CA VAL A 211 -11.48 -8.43 -7.76
C VAL A 211 -11.74 -9.92 -7.59
N GLU A 212 -11.80 -10.64 -8.70
CA GLU A 212 -12.16 -12.06 -8.73
C GLU A 212 -13.41 -12.31 -7.85
N ASP A 213 -13.35 -13.31 -6.98
CA ASP A 213 -14.38 -13.58 -5.96
C ASP A 213 -13.98 -13.06 -4.56
N GLN A 214 -12.91 -12.26 -4.47
CA GLN A 214 -12.30 -11.84 -3.21
C GLN A 214 -12.86 -10.54 -2.64
N GLY A 215 -13.29 -9.61 -3.48
CA GLY A 215 -13.77 -8.31 -3.01
C GLY A 215 -14.02 -7.29 -4.11
N THR A 216 -13.98 -6.03 -3.74
CA THR A 216 -14.40 -4.92 -4.61
C THR A 216 -13.42 -3.75 -4.55
N LEU A 217 -13.04 -3.22 -5.71
CA LEU A 217 -12.31 -1.98 -5.88
C LEU A 217 -13.25 -0.80 -6.12
N ILE A 218 -12.89 0.34 -5.56
CA ILE A 218 -13.56 1.63 -5.72
C ILE A 218 -12.50 2.60 -6.24
N ILE A 219 -12.71 3.21 -7.39
CA ILE A 219 -11.83 4.20 -8.01
C ILE A 219 -12.59 5.52 -8.07
N LEU A 220 -12.13 6.53 -7.32
CA LEU A 220 -12.86 7.80 -7.14
C LEU A 220 -12.96 8.60 -8.45
N THR A 221 -11.84 8.72 -9.17
CA THR A 221 -11.75 9.54 -10.38
C THR A 221 -10.67 9.00 -11.32
N PRO A 222 -10.83 9.14 -12.65
CA PRO A 222 -9.80 8.76 -13.61
C PRO A 222 -8.59 9.72 -13.61
N GLU A 223 -8.81 11.00 -13.21
CA GLU A 223 -7.74 11.98 -13.07
C GLU A 223 -6.96 11.75 -11.79
N ARG A 224 -5.71 12.27 -11.74
CA ARG A 224 -4.92 12.20 -10.52
C ARG A 224 -5.64 12.90 -9.37
N PHE A 225 -5.97 12.13 -8.35
CA PHE A 225 -6.56 12.66 -7.13
C PHE A 225 -5.54 13.52 -6.39
N THR A 226 -5.92 14.74 -6.03
CA THR A 226 -5.10 15.66 -5.23
C THR A 226 -5.98 16.44 -4.26
N VAL A 227 -5.45 16.75 -3.07
CA VAL A 227 -6.14 17.62 -2.10
C VAL A 227 -6.20 19.08 -2.55
N ALA A 228 -5.40 19.47 -3.55
CA ALA A 228 -5.47 20.79 -4.16
C ALA A 228 -6.76 20.99 -4.98
N ASN A 229 -7.44 19.91 -5.37
CA ASN A 229 -8.74 19.97 -6.02
C ASN A 229 -9.86 19.75 -5.00
N PRO A 230 -10.65 20.80 -4.65
CA PRO A 230 -11.72 20.68 -3.65
C PRO A 230 -12.84 19.72 -4.07
N GLU A 231 -13.07 19.50 -5.35
CA GLU A 231 -14.07 18.55 -5.85
C GLU A 231 -13.64 17.10 -5.56
N HIS A 232 -12.35 16.79 -5.68
CA HIS A 232 -11.82 15.48 -5.30
C HIS A 232 -12.05 15.19 -3.82
N VAL A 233 -11.76 16.17 -2.95
CA VAL A 233 -11.94 16.04 -1.51
C VAL A 233 -13.43 15.91 -1.14
N ALA A 234 -14.31 16.69 -1.79
CA ALA A 234 -15.74 16.60 -1.58
C ALA A 234 -16.30 15.24 -2.01
N LEU A 235 -15.85 14.71 -3.16
CA LEU A 235 -16.23 13.38 -3.64
C LEU A 235 -15.78 12.28 -2.67
N ALA A 236 -14.51 12.31 -2.22
CA ALA A 236 -13.98 11.34 -1.26
C ALA A 236 -14.78 11.34 0.05
N ARG A 237 -15.12 12.53 0.57
CA ARG A 237 -15.94 12.69 1.77
C ARG A 237 -17.32 12.08 1.59
N ARG A 238 -18.00 12.36 0.46
CA ARG A 238 -19.32 11.80 0.17
C ARG A 238 -19.28 10.27 0.05
N VAL A 239 -18.27 9.72 -0.62
CA VAL A 239 -18.09 8.28 -0.72
C VAL A 239 -17.84 7.67 0.66
N ARG A 240 -16.99 8.30 1.47
CA ARG A 240 -16.73 7.88 2.86
C ARG A 240 -18.02 7.77 3.68
N GLU A 241 -18.89 8.77 3.61
CA GLU A 241 -20.19 8.76 4.33
C GLU A 241 -21.08 7.58 3.91
N LEU A 242 -21.13 7.26 2.61
CA LEU A 242 -21.91 6.13 2.11
C LEU A 242 -21.33 4.79 2.58
N LEU A 243 -20.01 4.63 2.53
CA LEU A 243 -19.32 3.42 2.98
C LEU A 243 -19.38 3.24 4.50
N ALA A 244 -19.35 4.34 5.26
CA ALA A 244 -19.53 4.31 6.71
C ALA A 244 -20.95 3.84 7.10
N ARG A 245 -21.99 4.34 6.41
CA ARG A 245 -23.36 3.87 6.60
C ARG A 245 -23.54 2.39 6.24
N ALA A 246 -22.77 1.90 5.28
CA ALA A 246 -22.74 0.47 4.91
C ALA A 246 -21.85 -0.39 5.84
N GLY A 247 -21.23 0.20 6.86
CA GLY A 247 -20.39 -0.53 7.82
C GLY A 247 -18.99 -0.91 7.34
N LEU A 248 -18.56 -0.41 6.16
CA LEU A 248 -17.29 -0.80 5.54
C LEU A 248 -16.07 -0.06 6.13
N ILE A 249 -16.26 1.13 6.73
CA ILE A 249 -15.22 2.00 7.27
C ILE A 249 -15.29 1.99 8.81
N GLN A 250 -15.41 0.85 9.42
CA GLN A 250 -15.30 0.72 10.86
C GLN A 250 -13.97 0.02 11.20
N PRO A 251 -13.26 0.46 12.28
CA PRO A 251 -12.21 -0.36 12.87
C PRO A 251 -12.79 -1.73 13.21
N ARG A 252 -12.00 -2.78 13.02
CA ARG A 252 -12.35 -4.10 13.56
C ARG A 252 -11.92 -4.19 15.00
#